data_f5fec78306f6043656203ea790e2d83f
#
_entry.id   f5fec78306f6043656203ea790e2d83f
#
_cell.length_a   1.000
_cell.length_b   1.000
_cell.length_c   1.000
_cell.angle_alpha   90.00
_cell.angle_beta   90.00
_cell.angle_gamma   90.00
#
_symmetry.space_group_name_H-M   'P 1'
#
loop_
_entity.id
_entity.type
_entity.pdbx_description
1 polymer ?
#
loop_
_entity_poly.entity_id
_entity_poly.type
_entity_poly.pdbx_seq_one_letter_code
_entity_poly.pdbx_strand_id
1 'polypeptide(L)'
;TIAYNKADSPELARKGGEGIGKFQAQLADFTEPLAETIKGFHNIRHRFVQWDEALRRDAAGRVKDLAEEIGWIESRRDEMLSFWSKVEDGTIPTRVTHNDTKINNILFDKQGEVLCAIDLDTVMNSTSLNDFGDAIRSYANTGDEDDRDLSRVGMSLEMFRAYTEGYL
;
A
#
# COMPACT_ATOMS: atom_id res chain seq x y z
N THR A 1 25.03 -2.23 -1.19
CA THR A 1 23.57 -2.22 -1.03
C THR A 1 22.92 -2.92 -2.20
N ILE A 2 21.83 -3.61 -1.94
CA ILE A 2 21.02 -4.33 -2.93
C ILE A 2 19.59 -3.81 -2.79
N ALA A 3 18.91 -3.57 -3.90
CA ALA A 3 17.47 -3.36 -3.98
C ALA A 3 16.86 -4.45 -4.88
N TYR A 4 15.67 -4.90 -4.56
CA TYR A 4 14.95 -5.90 -5.34
C TYR A 4 13.74 -5.25 -6.00
N ASN A 5 13.40 -5.67 -7.21
CA ASN A 5 12.20 -5.17 -7.90
C ASN A 5 10.95 -5.99 -7.54
N LYS A 6 11.13 -7.21 -7.07
CA LYS A 6 10.06 -8.13 -6.68
C LYS A 6 10.56 -9.05 -5.56
N ALA A 7 9.70 -9.40 -4.64
CA ALA A 7 9.97 -10.48 -3.69
C ALA A 7 9.74 -11.82 -4.42
N ASP A 8 10.81 -12.59 -4.59
CA ASP A 8 10.80 -13.87 -5.31
C ASP A 8 10.81 -15.09 -4.36
N SER A 9 10.87 -14.84 -3.06
CA SER A 9 10.88 -15.89 -2.04
C SER A 9 10.16 -15.44 -0.76
N PRO A 10 9.58 -16.39 0.01
CA PRO A 10 8.99 -16.11 1.32
C PRO A 10 9.99 -15.48 2.30
N GLU A 11 11.26 -15.90 2.25
CA GLU A 11 12.30 -15.30 3.10
C GLU A 11 12.50 -13.82 2.79
N LEU A 12 12.56 -13.45 1.51
CA LEU A 12 12.71 -12.05 1.09
C LEU A 12 11.46 -11.23 1.44
N ALA A 13 10.27 -11.82 1.31
CA ALA A 13 9.02 -11.18 1.74
C ALA A 13 9.01 -10.93 3.25
N ARG A 14 9.43 -11.90 4.07
CA ARG A 14 9.55 -11.75 5.52
C ARG A 14 10.53 -10.63 5.90
N LYS A 15 11.69 -10.59 5.28
CA LYS A 15 12.67 -9.51 5.51
C LYS A 15 12.15 -8.15 5.09
N GLY A 16 11.42 -8.06 3.99
CA GLY A 16 10.72 -6.82 3.60
C GLY A 16 9.72 -6.36 4.67
N GLY A 17 8.95 -7.31 5.21
CA GLY A 17 8.05 -7.06 6.36
C GLY A 17 8.79 -6.52 7.58
N GLU A 18 9.91 -7.17 7.97
CA GLU A 18 10.78 -6.68 9.06
C GLU A 18 11.27 -5.24 8.81
N GLY A 19 11.60 -4.91 7.56
CA GLY A 19 12.06 -3.57 7.20
C GLY A 19 11.02 -2.49 7.47
N ILE A 20 9.78 -2.71 7.04
CA ILE A 20 8.68 -1.77 7.26
C ILE A 20 8.22 -1.78 8.73
N GLY A 21 8.15 -2.96 9.37
CA GLY A 21 7.84 -3.06 10.80
C GLY A 21 8.84 -2.29 11.67
N LYS A 22 10.14 -2.42 11.38
CA LYS A 22 11.21 -1.65 12.06
C LYS A 22 11.09 -0.15 11.81
N PHE A 23 10.82 0.27 10.56
CA PHE A 23 10.59 1.68 10.23
C PHE A 23 9.45 2.26 11.08
N GLN A 24 8.32 1.58 11.16
CA GLN A 24 7.20 2.04 11.98
C GLN A 24 7.48 1.99 13.48
N ALA A 25 8.20 0.97 13.96
CA ALA A 25 8.58 0.86 15.37
C ALA A 25 9.52 1.99 15.80
N GLN A 26 10.50 2.34 14.96
CA GLN A 26 11.44 3.44 15.21
C GLN A 26 10.79 4.82 15.26
N LEU A 27 9.64 4.99 14.62
CA LEU A 27 8.87 6.24 14.57
C LEU A 27 7.62 6.19 15.47
N ALA A 28 7.50 5.19 16.34
CA ALA A 28 6.30 4.98 17.16
C ALA A 28 6.04 6.11 18.17
N ASP A 29 7.08 6.76 18.64
CA ASP A 29 7.03 7.89 19.58
C ASP A 29 7.12 9.27 18.90
N PHE A 30 7.18 9.30 17.57
CA PHE A 30 7.19 10.55 16.83
C PHE A 30 5.77 11.16 16.81
N THR A 31 5.61 12.31 17.45
CA THR A 31 4.32 12.99 17.65
C THR A 31 4.19 14.31 16.90
N GLU A 32 5.27 14.80 16.30
CA GLU A 32 5.23 16.05 15.56
C GLU A 32 4.38 15.91 14.28
N PRO A 33 3.58 16.93 13.93
CA PRO A 33 2.77 16.88 12.73
C PRO A 33 3.66 16.89 11.48
N LEU A 34 3.43 15.94 10.59
CA LEU A 34 4.06 15.91 9.27
C LEU A 34 3.22 16.67 8.25
N ALA A 35 3.88 17.34 7.32
CA ALA A 35 3.22 17.96 6.18
C ALA A 35 2.62 16.86 5.28
N GLU A 36 1.42 17.11 4.77
CA GLU A 36 0.81 16.26 3.76
C GLU A 36 1.42 16.59 2.38
N THR A 37 2.50 15.89 2.02
CA THR A 37 3.27 16.14 0.78
C THR A 37 2.44 15.86 -0.46
N ILE A 38 1.59 14.81 -0.42
CA ILE A 38 0.65 14.46 -1.48
C ILE A 38 -0.76 14.47 -0.89
N LYS A 39 -1.49 15.54 -1.17
CA LYS A 39 -2.82 15.75 -0.58
C LYS A 39 -3.77 14.59 -0.86
N GLY A 40 -4.31 13.99 0.22
CA GLY A 40 -5.28 12.90 0.16
C GLY A 40 -4.73 11.60 -0.43
N PHE A 41 -3.42 11.32 -0.31
CA PHE A 41 -2.75 10.22 -1.00
C PHE A 41 -3.47 8.88 -0.83
N HIS A 42 -3.66 8.40 0.39
CA HIS A 42 -4.41 7.18 0.69
C HIS A 42 -5.81 7.44 1.29
N ASN A 43 -6.28 8.68 1.24
CA ASN A 43 -7.61 9.02 1.72
C ASN A 43 -8.67 8.52 0.74
N ILE A 44 -9.32 7.40 1.06
CA ILE A 44 -10.30 6.77 0.16
C ILE A 44 -11.52 7.66 -0.09
N ARG A 45 -11.93 8.51 0.88
CA ARG A 45 -13.00 9.49 0.69
C ARG A 45 -12.61 10.52 -0.38
N HIS A 46 -11.38 11.05 -0.30
CA HIS A 46 -10.84 11.95 -1.31
C HIS A 46 -10.75 11.28 -2.69
N ARG A 47 -10.34 10.00 -2.72
CA ARG A 47 -10.25 9.23 -3.96
C ARG A 47 -11.63 9.01 -4.59
N PHE A 48 -12.68 8.76 -3.82
CA PHE A 48 -14.04 8.64 -4.37
C PHE A 48 -14.56 9.97 -4.91
N VAL A 49 -14.21 11.12 -4.31
CA VAL A 49 -14.54 12.43 -4.92
C VAL A 49 -13.88 12.59 -6.29
N GLN A 50 -12.60 12.21 -6.42
CA GLN A 50 -11.89 12.23 -7.71
C GLN A 50 -12.48 11.22 -8.71
N TRP A 51 -12.85 10.03 -8.22
CA TRP A 51 -13.48 8.97 -9.00
C TRP A 51 -14.83 9.43 -9.60
N ASP A 52 -15.72 9.97 -8.79
CA ASP A 52 -17.01 10.48 -9.22
C ASP A 52 -16.85 11.57 -10.29
N GLU A 53 -15.90 12.48 -10.09
CA GLU A 53 -15.61 13.53 -11.07
C GLU A 53 -15.02 12.94 -12.36
N ALA A 54 -14.14 11.95 -12.28
CA ALA A 54 -13.57 11.29 -13.46
C ALA A 54 -14.64 10.57 -14.28
N LEU A 55 -15.54 9.83 -13.62
CA LEU A 55 -16.67 9.16 -14.28
C LEU A 55 -17.62 10.15 -14.94
N ARG A 56 -17.96 11.24 -14.21
CA ARG A 56 -18.85 12.29 -14.73
C ARG A 56 -18.27 12.99 -15.96
N ARG A 57 -16.96 13.24 -15.97
CA ARG A 57 -16.29 13.92 -17.10
C ARG A 57 -16.10 13.03 -18.30
N ASP A 58 -15.83 11.75 -18.08
CA ASP A 58 -15.51 10.76 -19.12
C ASP A 58 -14.60 11.32 -20.23
N ALA A 59 -13.52 11.99 -19.84
CA ALA A 59 -12.68 12.78 -20.73
C ALA A 59 -12.11 11.97 -21.93
N ALA A 60 -11.98 10.66 -21.78
CA ALA A 60 -11.48 9.76 -22.83
C ALA A 60 -12.58 8.91 -23.49
N GLY A 61 -13.86 9.07 -23.08
CA GLY A 61 -14.99 8.28 -23.60
C GLY A 61 -14.92 6.78 -23.27
N ARG A 62 -14.25 6.39 -22.17
CA ARG A 62 -13.98 4.98 -21.83
C ARG A 62 -14.93 4.38 -20.79
N VAL A 63 -15.73 5.20 -20.11
CA VAL A 63 -16.61 4.75 -19.03
C VAL A 63 -17.52 3.61 -19.48
N LYS A 64 -18.04 3.69 -20.70
CA LYS A 64 -18.91 2.64 -21.28
C LYS A 64 -18.23 1.28 -21.46
N ASP A 65 -16.90 1.28 -21.60
CA ASP A 65 -16.11 0.07 -21.83
C ASP A 65 -15.58 -0.55 -20.51
N LEU A 66 -15.81 0.12 -19.36
CA LEU A 66 -15.34 -0.26 -18.03
C LEU A 66 -16.49 -0.51 -17.05
N ALA A 67 -17.68 -0.84 -17.54
CA ALA A 67 -18.87 -0.97 -16.71
C ALA A 67 -18.74 -2.06 -15.62
N GLU A 68 -18.03 -3.14 -15.91
CA GLU A 68 -17.80 -4.25 -14.98
C GLU A 68 -16.87 -3.80 -13.86
N GLU A 69 -15.72 -3.20 -14.19
CA GLU A 69 -14.73 -2.69 -13.22
C GLU A 69 -15.33 -1.59 -12.34
N ILE A 70 -16.07 -0.68 -12.95
CA ILE A 70 -16.79 0.38 -12.23
C ILE A 70 -17.78 -0.24 -11.24
N GLY A 71 -18.60 -1.18 -11.70
CA GLY A 71 -19.56 -1.89 -10.85
C GLY A 71 -18.88 -2.63 -9.70
N TRP A 72 -17.74 -3.22 -9.94
CA TRP A 72 -16.94 -3.91 -8.93
C TRP A 72 -16.43 -2.95 -7.85
N ILE A 73 -15.92 -1.77 -8.23
CA ILE A 73 -15.44 -0.72 -7.29
C ILE A 73 -16.64 -0.16 -6.52
N GLU A 74 -17.73 0.20 -7.20
CA GLU A 74 -18.92 0.76 -6.57
C GLU A 74 -19.54 -0.19 -5.54
N SER A 75 -19.52 -1.49 -5.79
CA SER A 75 -20.05 -2.48 -4.85
C SER A 75 -19.28 -2.54 -3.52
N ARG A 76 -18.09 -1.95 -3.46
CA ARG A 76 -17.21 -1.90 -2.27
C ARG A 76 -17.10 -0.51 -1.65
N ARG A 77 -17.72 0.49 -2.26
CA ARG A 77 -17.62 1.89 -1.84
C ARG A 77 -17.99 2.06 -0.36
N ASP A 78 -19.10 1.51 0.08
CA ASP A 78 -19.60 1.68 1.45
C ASP A 78 -18.64 1.04 2.48
N GLU A 79 -18.08 -0.12 2.16
CA GLU A 79 -17.09 -0.80 2.99
C GLU A 79 -15.82 0.05 3.13
N MET A 80 -15.29 0.54 2.01
CA MET A 80 -14.10 1.37 1.99
C MET A 80 -14.31 2.70 2.73
N LEU A 81 -15.46 3.34 2.56
CA LEU A 81 -15.79 4.57 3.28
C LEU A 81 -16.02 4.33 4.78
N SER A 82 -16.61 3.20 5.15
CA SER A 82 -16.77 2.79 6.56
C SER A 82 -15.42 2.59 7.23
N PHE A 83 -14.45 1.96 6.55
CA PHE A 83 -13.07 1.86 7.02
C PHE A 83 -12.48 3.24 7.30
N TRP A 84 -12.57 4.15 6.31
CA TRP A 84 -11.98 5.47 6.44
C TRP A 84 -12.63 6.32 7.53
N SER A 85 -13.95 6.17 7.73
CA SER A 85 -14.66 6.84 8.83
C SER A 85 -14.09 6.47 10.21
N LYS A 86 -13.63 5.21 10.38
CA LYS A 86 -12.96 4.77 11.63
C LYS A 86 -11.55 5.36 11.80
N VAL A 87 -10.89 5.73 10.71
CA VAL A 87 -9.63 6.49 10.76
C VAL A 87 -9.92 7.93 11.17
N GLU A 88 -10.94 8.55 10.58
CA GLU A 88 -11.34 9.93 10.85
C GLU A 88 -11.84 10.15 12.29
N ASP A 89 -12.54 9.19 12.87
CA ASP A 89 -13.06 9.25 14.24
C ASP A 89 -12.05 8.77 15.30
N GLY A 90 -10.86 8.31 14.89
CA GLY A 90 -9.80 7.84 15.77
C GLY A 90 -9.95 6.42 16.29
N THR A 91 -10.99 5.67 15.88
CA THR A 91 -11.15 4.24 16.20
C THR A 91 -9.96 3.43 15.67
N ILE A 92 -9.51 3.77 14.46
CA ILE A 92 -8.26 3.26 13.90
C ILE A 92 -7.20 4.34 14.07
N PRO A 93 -6.11 4.06 14.81
CA PRO A 93 -5.10 5.06 15.10
C PRO A 93 -4.29 5.43 13.85
N THR A 94 -3.84 6.69 13.84
CA THR A 94 -2.88 7.19 12.85
C THR A 94 -1.49 7.30 13.48
N ARG A 95 -0.48 7.17 12.63
CA ARG A 95 0.93 7.30 12.99
C ARG A 95 1.74 7.70 11.75
N VAL A 96 3.03 7.89 11.90
CA VAL A 96 3.92 8.02 10.74
C VAL A 96 3.89 6.72 9.95
N THR A 97 3.60 6.83 8.64
CA THR A 97 3.54 5.73 7.69
C THR A 97 4.40 6.04 6.47
N HIS A 98 4.91 5.01 5.82
CA HIS A 98 5.72 5.15 4.62
C HIS A 98 4.84 5.48 3.40
N ASN A 99 3.70 4.82 3.27
CA ASN A 99 2.68 4.95 2.23
C ASN A 99 3.10 4.50 0.81
N ASP A 100 4.32 3.94 0.65
CA ASP A 100 4.79 3.28 -0.57
C ASP A 100 5.75 2.14 -0.19
N THR A 101 5.17 1.07 0.35
CA THR A 101 5.89 0.00 1.07
C THR A 101 6.34 -1.16 0.18
N LYS A 102 6.47 -0.93 -1.13
CA LYS A 102 6.99 -1.96 -2.06
C LYS A 102 8.45 -2.30 -1.75
N ILE A 103 8.86 -3.51 -2.18
CA ILE A 103 10.18 -4.05 -1.84
C ILE A 103 11.35 -3.21 -2.38
N ASN A 104 11.20 -2.52 -3.51
CA ASN A 104 12.25 -1.69 -4.07
C ASN A 104 12.55 -0.43 -3.21
N ASN A 105 11.69 -0.12 -2.25
CA ASN A 105 11.91 0.92 -1.24
C ASN A 105 12.60 0.39 0.03
N ILE A 106 13.05 -0.86 0.04
CA ILE A 106 13.88 -1.44 1.10
C ILE A 106 15.26 -1.75 0.56
N LEU A 107 16.29 -1.27 1.24
CA LEU A 107 17.68 -1.60 0.93
C LEU A 107 18.17 -2.75 1.81
N PHE A 108 18.94 -3.63 1.18
CA PHE A 108 19.54 -4.79 1.82
C PHE A 108 21.08 -4.72 1.72
N ASP A 109 21.75 -5.36 2.65
CA ASP A 109 23.19 -5.59 2.58
C ASP A 109 23.53 -6.81 1.69
N LYS A 110 24.83 -7.13 1.60
CA LYS A 110 25.31 -8.28 0.81
C LYS A 110 24.96 -9.64 1.44
N GLN A 111 24.58 -9.65 2.70
CA GLN A 111 24.12 -10.82 3.46
C GLN A 111 22.61 -11.01 3.35
N GLY A 112 21.90 -10.07 2.71
CA GLY A 112 20.45 -10.06 2.57
C GLY A 112 19.72 -9.51 3.82
N GLU A 113 20.43 -8.82 4.72
CA GLU A 113 19.81 -8.17 5.88
C GLU A 113 19.31 -6.78 5.52
N VAL A 114 18.19 -6.38 6.11
CA VAL A 114 17.59 -5.06 5.91
C VAL A 114 18.48 -3.97 6.48
N LEU A 115 18.80 -2.98 5.64
CA LEU A 115 19.54 -1.78 6.03
C LEU A 115 18.60 -0.64 6.41
N CYS A 116 17.71 -0.25 5.52
CA CYS A 116 16.76 0.86 5.74
C CYS A 116 15.65 0.88 4.70
N ALA A 117 14.57 1.61 5.01
CA ALA A 117 13.60 2.10 4.03
C ALA A 117 14.12 3.37 3.35
N ILE A 118 13.78 3.55 2.08
CA ILE A 118 14.14 4.72 1.25
C ILE A 118 12.90 5.25 0.53
N ASP A 119 13.06 6.33 -0.23
CA ASP A 119 11.96 6.97 -0.99
C ASP A 119 10.89 7.55 -0.05
N LEU A 120 11.33 8.47 0.81
CA LEU A 120 10.55 8.99 1.94
C LEU A 120 9.61 10.17 1.55
N ASP A 121 9.43 10.47 0.28
CA ASP A 121 8.59 11.59 -0.18
C ASP A 121 7.08 11.37 0.06
N THR A 122 6.67 10.11 0.28
CA THR A 122 5.31 9.73 0.65
C THR A 122 5.08 9.59 2.16
N VAL A 123 6.12 9.81 2.98
CA VAL A 123 6.01 9.68 4.45
C VAL A 123 5.11 10.78 5.01
N MET A 124 4.00 10.37 5.60
CA MET A 124 2.96 11.24 6.16
C MET A 124 2.28 10.55 7.34
N ASN A 125 1.43 11.28 8.06
CA ASN A 125 0.53 10.66 9.03
C ASN A 125 -0.61 9.93 8.30
N SER A 126 -0.70 8.63 8.54
CA SER A 126 -1.81 7.79 8.07
C SER A 126 -2.00 6.59 9.00
N THR A 127 -2.75 5.58 8.59
CA THR A 127 -2.87 4.33 9.35
C THR A 127 -1.86 3.29 8.86
N SER A 128 -1.28 2.53 9.79
CA SER A 128 -0.39 1.40 9.46
C SER A 128 -1.08 0.33 8.59
N LEU A 129 -2.42 0.31 8.56
CA LEU A 129 -3.18 -0.58 7.70
C LEU A 129 -3.02 -0.23 6.21
N ASN A 130 -2.78 1.04 5.89
CA ASN A 130 -2.45 1.45 4.51
C ASN A 130 -1.07 0.91 4.10
N ASP A 131 -0.05 1.03 4.96
CA ASP A 131 1.27 0.45 4.70
C ASP A 131 1.20 -1.05 4.51
N PHE A 132 0.46 -1.75 5.40
CA PHE A 132 0.29 -3.18 5.28
C PHE A 132 -0.43 -3.58 3.99
N GLY A 133 -1.53 -2.89 3.65
CA GLY A 133 -2.30 -3.17 2.43
C GLY A 133 -1.50 -2.93 1.16
N ASP A 134 -0.74 -1.82 1.09
CA ASP A 134 0.14 -1.53 -0.05
C ASP A 134 1.25 -2.57 -0.19
N ALA A 135 1.87 -2.97 0.91
CA ALA A 135 2.87 -4.02 0.90
C ALA A 135 2.29 -5.35 0.40
N ILE A 136 1.13 -5.80 0.90
CA ILE A 136 0.51 -7.05 0.46
C ILE A 136 0.17 -7.02 -1.02
N ARG A 137 -0.32 -5.89 -1.55
CA ARG A 137 -0.54 -5.68 -2.98
C ARG A 137 0.73 -5.93 -3.81
N SER A 138 1.90 -5.56 -3.28
CA SER A 138 3.18 -5.72 -3.95
C SER A 138 3.83 -7.08 -3.70
N TYR A 139 3.98 -7.49 -2.43
CA TYR A 139 4.72 -8.70 -2.04
C TYR A 139 3.97 -10.00 -2.32
N ALA A 140 2.65 -10.01 -2.20
CA ALA A 140 1.85 -11.21 -2.38
C ALA A 140 1.30 -11.37 -3.81
N ASN A 141 1.52 -10.40 -4.70
CA ASN A 141 1.09 -10.50 -6.09
C ASN A 141 1.89 -11.56 -6.84
N THR A 142 1.19 -12.44 -7.56
CA THR A 142 1.81 -13.47 -8.40
C THR A 142 2.23 -12.97 -9.77
N GLY A 143 1.55 -11.93 -10.29
CA GLY A 143 1.88 -11.22 -11.53
C GLY A 143 2.84 -10.04 -11.31
N ASP A 144 3.11 -9.30 -12.36
CA ASP A 144 3.77 -8.00 -12.25
C ASP A 144 2.73 -6.91 -11.92
N GLU A 145 3.18 -5.74 -11.46
CA GLU A 145 2.27 -4.66 -11.03
C GLU A 145 1.38 -4.16 -12.19
N ASP A 146 1.88 -4.21 -13.41
CA ASP A 146 1.21 -3.81 -14.64
C ASP A 146 1.00 -4.98 -15.62
N ASP A 147 0.92 -6.22 -15.12
CA ASP A 147 0.76 -7.41 -15.93
C ASP A 147 -0.56 -7.35 -16.72
N ARG A 148 -0.46 -7.43 -18.05
CA ARG A 148 -1.62 -7.39 -18.94
C ARG A 148 -2.37 -8.71 -19.00
N ASP A 149 -1.74 -9.79 -18.63
CA ASP A 149 -2.35 -11.11 -18.55
C ASP A 149 -2.93 -11.33 -17.14
N LEU A 150 -4.18 -10.94 -16.95
CA LEU A 150 -4.86 -11.03 -15.65
C LEU A 150 -4.99 -12.48 -15.14
N SER A 151 -4.81 -13.50 -16.00
CA SER A 151 -4.80 -14.89 -15.54
C SER A 151 -3.56 -15.22 -14.66
N ARG A 152 -2.52 -14.41 -14.76
CA ARG A 152 -1.29 -14.51 -13.96
C ARG A 152 -1.36 -13.72 -12.65
N VAL A 153 -2.30 -12.79 -12.56
CA VAL A 153 -2.45 -11.90 -11.40
C VAL A 153 -3.32 -12.57 -10.34
N GLY A 154 -2.76 -12.73 -9.17
CA GLY A 154 -3.44 -13.36 -8.04
C GLY A 154 -2.68 -13.10 -6.75
N MET A 155 -3.04 -13.81 -5.69
CA MET A 155 -2.43 -13.64 -4.38
C MET A 155 -1.77 -14.95 -3.91
N SER A 156 -0.48 -14.88 -3.58
CA SER A 156 0.25 -15.94 -2.89
C SER A 156 0.02 -15.85 -1.38
N LEU A 157 -0.69 -16.85 -0.82
CA LEU A 157 -0.89 -16.94 0.63
C LEU A 157 0.41 -17.20 1.39
N GLU A 158 1.38 -17.85 0.77
CA GLU A 158 2.70 -18.10 1.34
C GLU A 158 3.46 -16.79 1.52
N MET A 159 3.50 -15.95 0.48
CA MET A 159 4.14 -14.64 0.53
C MET A 159 3.42 -13.69 1.50
N PHE A 160 2.09 -13.69 1.49
CA PHE A 160 1.27 -12.96 2.45
C PHE A 160 1.64 -13.31 3.90
N ARG A 161 1.71 -14.62 4.21
CA ARG A 161 2.05 -15.11 5.56
C ARG A 161 3.47 -14.68 5.93
N ALA A 162 4.43 -14.92 5.05
CA ALA A 162 5.83 -14.60 5.30
C ALA A 162 6.04 -13.10 5.56
N TYR A 163 5.44 -12.23 4.74
CA TYR A 163 5.49 -10.78 4.97
C TYR A 163 4.86 -10.41 6.31
N THR A 164 3.68 -10.96 6.62
CA THR A 164 2.97 -10.68 7.88
C THR A 164 3.81 -11.06 9.10
N GLU A 165 4.45 -12.25 9.06
CA GLU A 165 5.33 -12.72 10.15
C GLU A 165 6.53 -11.79 10.36
N GLY A 166 7.08 -11.21 9.30
CA GLY A 166 8.17 -10.25 9.41
C GLY A 166 7.71 -8.88 9.91
N TYR A 167 6.52 -8.45 9.51
CA TYR A 167 5.97 -7.13 9.83
C TYR A 167 5.55 -7.01 11.30
N LEU A 168 5.01 -8.08 11.92
CA LEU A 168 4.55 -8.14 13.32
C LEU A 168 5.70 -8.39 14.30
#